data_445ca08a92b564b565f6723be53f16f4
#
_entry.id   445ca08a92b564b565f6723be53f16f4
#
_cell.length_a   1.000
_cell.length_b   1.000
_cell.length_c   1.000
_cell.angle_alpha   90.00
_cell.angle_beta   90.00
_cell.angle_gamma   90.00
#
_symmetry.space_group_name_H-M   'P 1'
#
loop_
_entity.id
_entity.type
_entity.pdbx_description
1 polymer ?
#
loop_
_entity_poly.entity_id
_entity_poly.type
_entity_poly.pdbx_seq_one_letter_code
_entity_poly.pdbx_strand_id
1 'polypeptide(L)'
;MNVLEVRELRKTYPAFTLKGVSLDVPQGAIVGFIGRNGAGKSTTLKSILGLVHPDGGTVRAFGLDYAANEAAIRRRIGVVLGGIDFYPKKRVGVITDVTRRFYSNWDEKKYRHYLELFAIDESKRVDQLSS
;
A
#
# COMPACT_ATOMS: atom_id res chain seq x y z
N MET A 1 0.08 1.63 -20.52
CA MET A 1 -0.23 0.43 -19.72
C MET A 1 -0.66 0.85 -18.33
N ASN A 2 -1.72 0.27 -17.83
CA ASN A 2 -2.18 0.51 -16.45
C ASN A 2 -1.48 -0.46 -15.49
N VAL A 3 -0.92 0.07 -14.42
CA VAL A 3 -0.32 -0.75 -13.35
C VAL A 3 -1.37 -1.23 -12.37
N LEU A 4 -2.51 -0.56 -12.30
CA LEU A 4 -3.65 -0.96 -11.49
C LEU A 4 -4.94 -0.74 -12.27
N GLU A 5 -5.81 -1.74 -12.27
CA GLU A 5 -7.14 -1.68 -12.87
C GLU A 5 -8.15 -2.23 -11.88
N VAL A 6 -9.12 -1.43 -11.53
CA VAL A 6 -10.22 -1.83 -10.64
C VAL A 6 -11.51 -1.69 -11.43
N ARG A 7 -12.33 -2.73 -11.43
CA ARG A 7 -13.60 -2.78 -12.18
C ARG A 7 -14.73 -3.22 -11.28
N GLU A 8 -15.75 -2.39 -11.18
CA GLU A 8 -17.02 -2.67 -10.49
C GLU A 8 -16.83 -3.25 -9.09
N LEU A 9 -15.86 -2.72 -8.34
CA LEU A 9 -15.54 -3.21 -7.01
C LEU A 9 -16.72 -2.96 -6.06
N ARG A 10 -17.19 -4.02 -5.41
CA ARG A 10 -18.31 -3.98 -4.49
C ARG A 10 -17.96 -4.64 -3.17
N LYS A 11 -18.44 -4.04 -2.10
CA LYS A 11 -18.33 -4.58 -0.74
C LYS A 11 -19.50 -4.08 0.09
N THR A 12 -20.19 -4.98 0.77
CA THR A 12 -21.31 -4.65 1.63
C THR A 12 -20.97 -4.90 3.10
N TYR A 13 -21.19 -3.89 3.91
CA TYR A 13 -21.17 -3.96 5.37
C TYR A 13 -22.57 -3.59 5.90
N PRO A 14 -22.92 -3.95 7.16
CA PRO A 14 -24.25 -3.60 7.71
C PRO A 14 -24.61 -2.12 7.60
N ALA A 15 -23.64 -1.21 7.76
CA ALA A 15 -23.87 0.23 7.75
C ALA A 15 -23.45 0.92 6.44
N PHE A 16 -22.87 0.20 5.49
CA PHE A 16 -22.27 0.81 4.30
C PHE A 16 -22.11 -0.19 3.16
N THR A 17 -22.39 0.25 1.95
CA THR A 17 -22.17 -0.54 0.73
C THR A 17 -21.33 0.23 -0.28
N LEU A 18 -20.24 -0.37 -0.72
CA LEU A 18 -19.44 0.10 -1.84
C LEU A 18 -20.06 -0.43 -3.15
N LYS A 19 -20.51 0.47 -4.02
CA LYS A 19 -21.38 0.16 -5.16
C LYS A 19 -20.67 0.28 -6.50
N GLY A 20 -19.72 -0.60 -6.79
CA GLY A 20 -19.15 -0.64 -8.14
C GLY A 20 -18.14 0.47 -8.43
N VAL A 21 -17.05 0.52 -7.69
CA VAL A 21 -15.96 1.46 -7.94
C VAL A 21 -15.08 0.94 -9.06
N SER A 22 -14.83 1.79 -10.06
CA SER A 22 -13.89 1.50 -11.16
C SER A 22 -12.86 2.62 -11.26
N LEU A 23 -11.60 2.25 -11.39
CA LEU A 23 -10.49 3.21 -11.58
C LEU A 23 -9.30 2.55 -12.24
N ASP A 24 -8.46 3.36 -12.86
CA ASP A 24 -7.20 2.95 -13.46
C ASP A 24 -6.06 3.81 -12.95
N VAL A 25 -4.90 3.19 -12.78
CA VAL A 25 -3.65 3.91 -12.52
C VAL A 25 -2.67 3.59 -13.63
N PRO A 26 -2.38 4.55 -14.51
CA PRO A 26 -1.38 4.35 -15.56
C PRO A 26 0.03 4.24 -14.98
N GLN A 27 0.89 3.53 -15.68
CA GLN A 27 2.30 3.44 -15.32
C GLN A 27 2.94 4.83 -15.29
N GLY A 28 3.71 5.11 -14.23
CA GLY A 28 4.39 6.40 -14.05
C GLY A 28 3.50 7.55 -13.60
N ALA A 29 2.21 7.31 -13.40
CA ALA A 29 1.28 8.34 -12.94
C ALA A 29 1.16 8.40 -11.42
N ILE A 30 0.83 9.58 -10.92
CA ILE A 30 0.38 9.79 -9.54
C ILE A 30 -1.11 10.08 -9.61
N VAL A 31 -1.90 9.27 -8.91
CA VAL A 31 -3.36 9.39 -8.90
C VAL A 31 -3.84 9.76 -7.50
N GLY A 32 -4.58 10.85 -7.40
CA GLY A 32 -5.24 11.27 -6.17
C GLY A 32 -6.57 10.55 -6.00
N PHE A 33 -6.80 9.99 -4.82
CA PHE A 33 -8.05 9.34 -4.47
C PHE A 33 -8.74 10.12 -3.35
N ILE A 34 -9.74 10.89 -3.71
CA ILE A 34 -10.37 11.88 -2.84
C ILE A 34 -11.83 11.51 -2.60
N GLY A 35 -12.30 11.75 -1.39
CA GLY A 35 -13.70 11.55 -1.02
C GLY A 35 -13.92 11.89 0.45
N ARG A 36 -15.18 12.02 0.85
CA ARG A 36 -15.54 12.22 2.25
C ARG A 36 -15.23 10.98 3.08
N ASN A 37 -15.04 11.17 4.38
CA ASN A 37 -14.98 10.04 5.32
C ASN A 37 -16.29 9.25 5.22
N GLY A 38 -16.17 7.91 5.12
CA GLY A 38 -17.33 7.05 4.93
C GLY A 38 -17.78 6.88 3.48
N ALA A 39 -17.11 7.51 2.51
CA ALA A 39 -17.41 7.35 1.08
C ALA A 39 -16.83 6.07 0.45
N GLY A 40 -16.17 5.22 1.23
CA GLY A 40 -15.61 3.97 0.77
C GLY A 40 -14.15 4.01 0.34
N LYS A 41 -13.42 5.11 0.57
CA LYS A 41 -11.99 5.22 0.24
C LYS A 41 -11.16 4.12 0.91
N SER A 42 -11.31 3.97 2.21
CA SER A 42 -10.57 2.97 3.00
C SER A 42 -10.91 1.55 2.56
N THR A 43 -12.18 1.26 2.33
CA THR A 43 -12.64 -0.05 1.85
C THR A 43 -12.07 -0.35 0.47
N THR A 44 -12.07 0.62 -0.43
CA THR A 44 -11.51 0.48 -1.77
C THR A 44 -10.01 0.19 -1.69
N LEU A 45 -9.26 0.98 -0.92
CA LEU A 45 -7.82 0.78 -0.76
C LEU A 45 -7.49 -0.56 -0.10
N LYS A 46 -8.22 -0.94 0.95
CA LYS A 46 -8.04 -2.24 1.60
C LYS A 46 -8.34 -3.41 0.65
N SER A 47 -9.33 -3.27 -0.21
CA SER A 47 -9.65 -4.29 -1.22
C SER A 47 -8.55 -4.39 -2.27
N ILE A 48 -7.99 -3.26 -2.72
CA ILE A 48 -6.86 -3.21 -3.65
C ILE A 48 -5.63 -3.88 -3.04
N LEU A 49 -5.41 -3.74 -1.74
CA LEU A 49 -4.28 -4.32 -1.03
C LEU A 49 -4.52 -5.79 -0.59
N GLY A 50 -5.70 -6.34 -0.86
CA GLY A 50 -6.05 -7.69 -0.44
C GLY A 50 -6.30 -7.85 1.05
N LEU A 51 -6.48 -6.76 1.79
CA LEU A 51 -6.78 -6.78 3.22
C LEU A 51 -8.26 -7.04 3.50
N VAL A 52 -9.10 -6.82 2.51
CA VAL A 52 -10.53 -7.07 2.53
C VAL A 52 -10.89 -7.78 1.24
N HIS A 53 -11.69 -8.84 1.33
CA HIS A 53 -12.22 -9.53 0.16
C HIS A 53 -13.45 -8.80 -0.37
N PRO A 54 -13.42 -8.32 -1.62
CA PRO A 54 -14.60 -7.70 -2.21
C PRO A 54 -15.71 -8.73 -2.46
N ASP A 55 -16.95 -8.28 -2.44
CA ASP A 55 -18.11 -9.12 -2.75
C ASP A 55 -18.37 -9.24 -4.25
N GLY A 56 -17.79 -8.34 -5.03
CA GLY A 56 -17.88 -8.35 -6.48
C GLY A 56 -16.83 -7.43 -7.11
N GLY A 57 -16.71 -7.54 -8.42
CA GLY A 57 -15.72 -6.78 -9.18
C GLY A 57 -14.37 -7.47 -9.26
N THR A 58 -13.43 -6.81 -9.91
CA THR A 58 -12.08 -7.34 -10.12
C THR A 58 -11.03 -6.28 -9.82
N VAL A 59 -9.88 -6.74 -9.33
CA VAL A 59 -8.67 -5.94 -9.17
C VAL A 59 -7.55 -6.63 -9.94
N ARG A 60 -6.91 -5.89 -10.85
CA ARG A 60 -5.73 -6.35 -11.57
C ARG A 60 -4.58 -5.39 -11.28
N ALA A 61 -3.43 -5.94 -11.00
CA ALA A 61 -2.21 -5.17 -10.81
C ALA A 61 -1.11 -5.74 -11.69
N PHE A 62 -0.37 -4.88 -12.37
CA PHE A 62 0.71 -5.26 -13.28
C PHE A 62 0.27 -6.28 -14.35
N GLY A 63 -0.98 -6.18 -14.81
CA GLY A 63 -1.56 -7.11 -15.77
C GLY A 63 -2.02 -8.45 -15.20
N LEU A 64 -1.91 -8.65 -13.90
CA LEU A 64 -2.26 -9.91 -13.22
C LEU A 64 -3.53 -9.76 -12.40
N ASP A 65 -4.38 -10.78 -12.42
CA ASP A 65 -5.52 -10.85 -11.51
C ASP A 65 -5.04 -10.96 -10.07
N TYR A 66 -5.55 -10.09 -9.19
CA TYR A 66 -5.06 -10.01 -7.81
C TYR A 66 -5.35 -11.29 -7.03
N ALA A 67 -6.57 -11.81 -7.12
CA ALA A 67 -6.97 -12.99 -6.37
C ALA A 67 -6.12 -14.23 -6.72
N ALA A 68 -5.74 -14.38 -8.00
CA ALA A 68 -4.95 -15.50 -8.47
C ALA A 68 -3.44 -15.33 -8.27
N ASN A 69 -2.94 -14.10 -8.08
CA ASN A 69 -1.52 -13.77 -8.07
C ASN A 69 -1.11 -12.90 -6.88
N GLU A 70 -1.76 -13.06 -5.77
CA GLU A 70 -1.63 -12.18 -4.60
C GLU A 70 -0.18 -12.02 -4.13
N ALA A 71 0.55 -13.12 -3.96
CA ALA A 71 1.92 -13.09 -3.47
C ALA A 71 2.87 -12.38 -4.45
N ALA A 72 2.73 -12.62 -5.75
CA ALA A 72 3.54 -11.98 -6.79
C ALA A 72 3.28 -10.48 -6.84
N ILE A 73 2.03 -10.06 -6.71
CA ILE A 73 1.63 -8.66 -6.72
C ILE A 73 2.14 -7.94 -5.47
N ARG A 74 1.95 -8.52 -4.29
CA ARG A 74 2.37 -7.92 -3.02
C ARG A 74 3.88 -7.65 -2.95
N ARG A 75 4.69 -8.47 -3.58
CA ARG A 75 6.14 -8.24 -3.65
C ARG A 75 6.53 -6.98 -4.42
N ARG A 76 5.62 -6.45 -5.22
CA ARG A 76 5.83 -5.27 -6.06
C ARG A 76 5.14 -4.01 -5.53
N ILE A 77 4.43 -4.10 -4.42
CA ILE A 77 3.66 -3.00 -3.83
C ILE A 77 4.29 -2.60 -2.50
N GLY A 78 4.53 -1.30 -2.34
CA GLY A 78 4.83 -0.70 -1.06
C GLY A 78 3.60 0.05 -0.54
N VAL A 79 3.38 0.02 0.77
CA VAL A 79 2.24 0.67 1.42
C VAL A 79 2.73 1.52 2.58
N VAL A 80 2.26 2.77 2.62
CA VAL A 80 2.42 3.64 3.78
C VAL A 80 1.03 3.98 4.30
N LEU A 81 0.74 3.52 5.52
CA LEU A 81 -0.54 3.79 6.16
C LEU A 81 -0.36 4.90 7.18
N GLY A 82 -1.07 6.02 6.99
CA GLY A 82 -1.04 7.15 7.91
C GLY A 82 -1.65 6.82 9.26
N GLY A 83 -1.12 7.43 10.33
CA GLY A 83 -1.66 7.29 11.68
C GLY A 83 -1.39 5.95 12.36
N ILE A 84 -0.51 5.12 11.81
CA ILE A 84 -0.09 3.86 12.42
C ILE A 84 1.28 4.05 13.07
N ASP A 85 1.35 3.79 14.35
CA ASP A 85 2.61 3.69 15.07
C ASP A 85 3.30 2.37 14.70
N PHE A 86 4.09 2.42 13.64
CA PHE A 86 4.77 1.25 13.10
C PHE A 86 5.98 0.92 13.95
N TYR A 87 5.77 0.03 14.93
CA TYR A 87 6.81 -0.40 15.89
C TYR A 87 7.57 0.77 16.52
N PRO A 88 6.89 1.65 17.28
CA PRO A 88 7.49 2.93 17.73
C PRO A 88 8.74 2.76 18.58
N LYS A 89 8.88 1.65 19.28
CA LYS A 89 10.02 1.36 20.17
C LYS A 89 11.16 0.61 19.51
N LYS A 90 11.02 0.28 18.22
CA LYS A 90 12.09 -0.38 17.46
C LYS A 90 12.92 0.65 16.71
N ARG A 91 14.21 0.35 16.55
CA ARG A 91 15.11 1.17 15.74
C ARG A 91 14.78 1.02 14.27
N VAL A 92 14.96 2.09 13.52
CA VAL A 92 14.72 2.12 12.06
C VAL A 92 15.49 1.00 11.36
N GLY A 93 16.76 0.80 11.68
CA GLY A 93 17.59 -0.24 11.07
C GLY A 93 17.05 -1.66 11.30
N VAL A 94 16.47 -1.94 12.48
CA VAL A 94 15.88 -3.24 12.79
C VAL A 94 14.63 -3.49 11.93
N ILE A 95 13.76 -2.49 11.80
CA ILE A 95 12.56 -2.58 10.95
C ILE A 95 12.97 -2.79 9.50
N THR A 96 13.98 -2.06 9.02
CA THR A 96 14.49 -2.18 7.67
C THR A 96 15.06 -3.58 7.41
N ASP A 97 15.81 -4.14 8.34
CA ASP A 97 16.39 -5.48 8.20
C ASP A 97 15.31 -6.57 8.04
N VAL A 98 14.20 -6.43 8.73
CA VAL A 98 13.05 -7.32 8.55
C VAL A 98 12.36 -7.06 7.21
N THR A 99 12.10 -5.80 6.88
CA THR A 99 11.36 -5.40 5.68
C THR A 99 12.08 -5.83 4.39
N ARG A 100 13.41 -5.66 4.32
CA ARG A 100 14.17 -6.01 3.11
C ARG A 100 14.08 -7.48 2.73
N ARG A 101 13.76 -8.36 3.68
CA ARG A 101 13.62 -9.80 3.44
C ARG A 101 12.39 -10.15 2.60
N PHE A 102 11.38 -9.27 2.58
CA PHE A 102 10.15 -9.46 1.81
C PHE A 102 10.24 -8.98 0.37
N TYR A 103 11.31 -8.26 0.00
CA TYR A 103 11.46 -7.67 -1.31
C TYR A 103 12.78 -8.12 -1.94
N SER A 104 12.69 -9.02 -2.91
CA SER A 104 13.87 -9.53 -3.63
C SER A 104 14.58 -8.46 -4.46
N ASN A 105 13.87 -7.39 -4.81
CA ASN A 105 14.39 -6.26 -5.58
C ASN A 105 14.76 -5.06 -4.69
N TRP A 106 15.05 -5.30 -3.41
CA TRP A 106 15.47 -4.24 -2.49
C TRP A 106 16.70 -3.50 -3.04
N ASP A 107 16.62 -2.19 -3.07
CA ASP A 107 17.69 -1.30 -3.55
C ASP A 107 18.34 -0.59 -2.36
N GLU A 108 19.47 -1.12 -1.90
CA GLU A 108 20.19 -0.60 -0.74
C GLU A 108 20.73 0.82 -0.99
N LYS A 109 21.18 1.09 -2.22
CA LYS A 109 21.69 2.40 -2.62
C LYS A 109 20.61 3.47 -2.52
N LYS A 110 19.41 3.16 -3.02
CA LYS A 110 18.25 4.05 -2.95
C LYS A 110 17.79 4.28 -1.51
N TYR A 111 17.81 3.23 -0.70
CA TYR A 111 17.50 3.33 0.72
C TYR A 111 18.47 4.28 1.44
N ARG A 112 19.77 4.13 1.23
CA ARG A 112 20.80 5.00 1.81
C ARG A 112 20.63 6.45 1.35
N HIS A 113 20.31 6.66 0.09
CA HIS A 113 20.03 7.99 -0.45
C HIS A 113 18.88 8.66 0.29
N TYR A 114 17.78 7.95 0.54
CA TYR A 114 16.64 8.52 1.25
C TYR A 114 16.92 8.77 2.74
N LEU A 115 17.71 7.93 3.38
CA LEU A 115 18.16 8.21 4.76
C LEU A 115 18.91 9.53 4.85
N GLU A 116 19.80 9.80 3.90
CA GLU A 116 20.53 11.07 3.83
C GLU A 116 19.61 12.25 3.51
N LEU A 117 18.76 12.09 2.49
CA LEU A 117 17.85 13.12 2.03
C LEU A 117 16.90 13.59 3.15
N PHE A 118 16.39 12.69 3.94
CA PHE A 118 15.47 12.99 5.04
C PHE A 118 16.15 13.09 6.40
N ALA A 119 17.47 13.01 6.45
CA ALA A 119 18.29 13.07 7.68
C ALA A 119 17.81 12.07 8.75
N ILE A 120 17.58 10.82 8.34
CA ILE A 120 17.12 9.74 9.22
C ILE A 120 18.32 8.94 9.72
N ASP A 121 18.47 8.84 11.04
CA ASP A 121 19.48 8.01 11.70
C ASP A 121 18.86 6.64 12.02
N GLU A 122 19.39 5.59 11.38
CA GLU A 122 18.90 4.21 11.55
C GLU A 122 19.03 3.68 13.00
N SER A 123 19.94 4.27 13.78
CA SER A 123 20.15 3.86 15.17
C SER A 123 19.04 4.35 16.11
N LYS A 124 18.25 5.32 15.67
CA LYS A 124 17.14 5.87 16.44
C LYS A 124 15.89 5.00 16.35
N ARG A 125 15.11 5.02 17.42
CA ARG A 125 13.78 4.41 17.42
C ARG A 125 12.81 5.28 16.63
N VAL A 126 11.77 4.66 16.11
CA VAL A 126 10.72 5.37 15.35
C VAL A 126 10.09 6.50 16.17
N ASP A 127 9.86 6.29 17.48
CA ASP A 127 9.29 7.30 18.36
C ASP A 127 10.21 8.50 18.64
N GLN A 128 11.48 8.41 18.25
CA GLN A 128 12.45 9.50 18.36
C GLN A 128 12.56 10.35 17.10
N LEU A 129 11.90 9.94 16.02
CA LEU A 129 11.88 10.69 14.77
C LEU A 129 10.82 11.78 14.84
N SER A 130 11.09 12.93 14.21
CA SER A 130 10.07 13.97 14.03
C SER A 130 9.00 13.52 13.04
N SER A 131 7.77 13.87 13.32
CA SER A 131 6.66 13.59 12.41
C SER A 131 6.65 14.51 11.19
#